data_5247fb5ba2e0774ceb01becb565e3685
#
_entry.id   5247fb5ba2e0774ceb01becb565e3685
#
_cell.length_a   1.000
_cell.length_b   1.000
_cell.length_c   1.000
_cell.angle_alpha   90.00
_cell.angle_beta   90.00
_cell.angle_gamma   90.00
#
_symmetry.space_group_name_H-M   'P 1'
#
loop_
_entity.id
_entity.type
_entity.pdbx_description
1 polymer ?
#
loop_
_entity_poly.entity_id
_entity_poly.type
_entity_poly.pdbx_seq_one_letter_code
_entity_poly.pdbx_strand_id
1 'polypeptide(L)'
;EPSKKEATTQETGAAETEAQLVARALAIHDRVLTLDTHADTPLRMIEPGFDMSVRHDPNESGSKVDYPRMIEGGLDSIFFAAFVAQNIRDDDGDGRAKALALQMIDAIIESTVANSDTVGLALTPNDAIELEKQGKRAVYIAIENGYPIGSDLANVELFYDKGVRYITLVHSTNNDLADSATDAKGVEHQGLSQLGEEVVKEMNRLGIMIDVSHASDDVFYDTIAISKAPIIATHSNARAVTEHKRNMSDDMLKTIAEHGGVVQLTMLASYLRTAPENPERNAAIAAARANMMPPSEMTDDDRAAMRQTLNEINQKFPNPPATVQHAADHIDHIVSVAGIDHVGIGCDFDGGGGIEGVFDASEVMNITIEL
;
A
#
# COMPACT_ATOMS: atom_id res chain seq x y z
N GLU A 1 4.88 56.86 39.98
CA GLU A 1 5.41 55.48 39.98
C GLU A 1 5.28 54.92 38.56
N PRO A 2 6.36 54.49 37.94
CA PRO A 2 6.28 53.93 36.57
C PRO A 2 6.10 52.41 36.64
N SER A 3 5.08 51.95 35.93
CA SER A 3 4.75 50.51 35.68
C SER A 3 5.91 49.82 34.96
N LYS A 4 6.42 48.76 35.58
CA LYS A 4 7.35 47.80 34.96
C LYS A 4 6.61 46.99 33.89
N LYS A 5 7.00 47.15 32.62
CA LYS A 5 6.70 46.20 31.56
C LYS A 5 7.61 44.98 31.77
N GLU A 6 7.03 43.85 32.11
CA GLU A 6 7.69 42.55 31.98
C GLU A 6 7.91 42.22 30.49
N ALA A 7 9.16 42.12 30.12
CA ALA A 7 9.54 41.61 28.82
C ALA A 7 9.46 40.08 28.85
N THR A 8 8.45 39.52 28.22
CA THR A 8 8.40 38.11 27.90
C THR A 8 9.48 37.82 26.84
N THR A 9 10.59 37.25 27.29
CA THR A 9 11.57 36.61 26.41
C THR A 9 10.91 35.37 25.80
N GLN A 10 10.54 35.45 24.52
CA GLN A 10 10.33 34.27 23.69
C GLN A 10 11.71 33.60 23.56
N GLU A 11 11.89 32.46 24.20
CA GLU A 11 12.96 31.53 23.86
C GLU A 11 12.72 31.06 22.42
N THR A 12 13.46 31.60 21.47
CA THR A 12 13.63 31.02 20.15
C THR A 12 14.43 29.74 20.34
N GLY A 13 13.74 28.61 20.49
CA GLY A 13 14.39 27.31 20.52
C GLY A 13 15.31 27.18 19.29
N ALA A 14 16.57 26.85 19.51
CA ALA A 14 17.45 26.51 18.40
C ALA A 14 16.86 25.29 17.65
N ALA A 15 16.86 25.34 16.32
CA ALA A 15 16.42 24.20 15.51
C ALA A 15 17.21 22.95 15.90
N GLU A 16 16.51 21.81 16.05
CA GLU A 16 17.15 20.52 16.34
C GLU A 16 18.17 20.19 15.24
N THR A 17 19.25 19.56 15.63
CA THR A 17 20.23 19.01 14.68
C THR A 17 19.69 17.70 14.11
N GLU A 18 20.16 17.29 12.92
CA GLU A 18 19.82 16.00 12.30
C GLU A 18 20.06 14.82 13.29
N ALA A 19 21.16 14.81 14.01
CA ALA A 19 21.43 13.78 15.01
C ALA A 19 20.40 13.75 16.16
N GLN A 20 19.84 14.90 16.54
CA GLN A 20 18.80 14.98 17.56
C GLN A 20 17.44 14.49 17.00
N LEU A 21 17.13 14.79 15.74
CA LEU A 21 15.93 14.29 15.05
C LEU A 21 15.97 12.76 14.92
N VAL A 22 17.10 12.20 14.48
CA VAL A 22 17.30 10.74 14.41
C VAL A 22 17.14 10.09 15.77
N ALA A 23 17.78 10.66 16.82
CA ALA A 23 17.66 10.14 18.17
C ALA A 23 16.21 10.20 18.70
N ARG A 24 15.46 11.24 18.35
CA ARG A 24 14.03 11.37 18.69
C ARG A 24 13.18 10.35 17.95
N ALA A 25 13.41 10.14 16.65
CA ALA A 25 12.71 9.13 15.85
C ALA A 25 12.94 7.71 16.40
N LEU A 26 14.18 7.34 16.70
CA LEU A 26 14.50 6.08 17.38
C LEU A 26 13.75 5.92 18.69
N ALA A 27 13.77 6.96 19.56
CA ALA A 27 13.06 6.94 20.83
C ALA A 27 11.51 6.88 20.66
N ILE A 28 10.95 7.29 19.53
CA ILE A 28 9.53 7.10 19.20
C ILE A 28 9.30 5.64 18.80
N HIS A 29 10.07 5.11 17.86
CA HIS A 29 9.96 3.72 17.40
C HIS A 29 10.09 2.71 18.55
N ASP A 30 10.99 2.94 19.52
CA ASP A 30 11.14 2.10 20.73
C ASP A 30 9.88 2.06 21.63
N ARG A 31 8.89 2.91 21.39
CA ARG A 31 7.69 3.03 22.25
C ARG A 31 6.38 2.73 21.54
N VAL A 32 6.39 2.65 20.22
CA VAL A 32 5.20 2.44 19.39
C VAL A 32 5.39 1.18 18.55
N LEU A 33 4.30 0.51 18.25
CA LEU A 33 4.31 -0.58 17.29
C LEU A 33 4.08 0.00 15.90
N THR A 34 5.11 -0.02 15.07
CA THR A 34 5.03 0.49 13.70
C THR A 34 4.39 -0.52 12.76
N LEU A 35 3.63 -0.03 11.78
CA LEU A 35 2.91 -0.87 10.82
C LEU A 35 2.96 -0.26 9.42
N ASP A 36 3.31 -1.08 8.44
CA ASP A 36 3.06 -0.84 7.01
C ASP A 36 1.91 -1.74 6.54
N THR A 37 0.88 -1.14 5.97
CA THR A 37 -0.34 -1.87 5.62
C THR A 37 -0.33 -2.49 4.24
N HIS A 38 0.72 -2.28 3.42
CA HIS A 38 0.70 -2.81 2.06
C HIS A 38 2.09 -3.03 1.46
N ALA A 39 2.40 -4.27 1.11
CA ALA A 39 3.57 -4.64 0.31
C ALA A 39 3.27 -5.86 -0.57
N ASP A 40 3.66 -5.79 -1.86
CA ASP A 40 3.48 -6.86 -2.86
C ASP A 40 4.62 -7.86 -2.89
N THR A 41 5.41 -7.92 -1.84
CA THR A 41 6.53 -8.85 -1.68
C THR A 41 6.17 -10.32 -1.90
N PRO A 42 4.91 -10.79 -1.64
CA PRO A 42 4.54 -12.18 -1.95
C PRO A 42 4.75 -12.60 -3.40
N LEU A 43 4.73 -11.66 -4.36
CA LEU A 43 5.12 -11.94 -5.75
C LEU A 43 6.57 -12.43 -5.85
N ARG A 44 7.46 -11.95 -4.97
CA ARG A 44 8.86 -12.39 -4.90
C ARG A 44 9.00 -13.69 -4.12
N MET A 45 8.19 -13.88 -3.06
CA MET A 45 8.25 -15.08 -2.22
C MET A 45 7.96 -16.38 -3.00
N ILE A 46 7.19 -16.30 -4.09
CA ILE A 46 6.90 -17.46 -4.95
C ILE A 46 7.95 -17.65 -6.06
N GLU A 47 8.93 -16.75 -6.19
CA GLU A 47 10.03 -16.90 -7.14
C GLU A 47 11.05 -17.94 -6.62
N PRO A 48 11.59 -18.82 -7.48
CA PRO A 48 12.57 -19.82 -7.06
C PRO A 48 13.83 -19.20 -6.45
N GLY A 49 14.14 -19.56 -5.20
CA GLY A 49 15.35 -19.14 -4.51
C GLY A 49 15.29 -17.78 -3.82
N PHE A 50 14.13 -17.11 -3.81
CA PHE A 50 13.94 -15.92 -3.00
C PHE A 50 13.80 -16.29 -1.52
N ASP A 51 14.54 -15.63 -0.64
CA ASP A 51 14.56 -15.91 0.80
C ASP A 51 14.43 -14.61 1.60
N MET A 52 13.34 -14.47 2.33
CA MET A 52 13.03 -13.30 3.17
C MET A 52 14.03 -13.08 4.32
N SER A 53 14.80 -14.10 4.70
CA SER A 53 15.83 -13.99 5.76
C SER A 53 17.11 -13.32 5.29
N VAL A 54 17.29 -13.16 3.99
CA VAL A 54 18.48 -12.59 3.37
C VAL A 54 18.22 -11.12 3.01
N ARG A 55 19.16 -10.23 3.33
CA ARG A 55 19.11 -8.84 2.88
C ARG A 55 19.43 -8.76 1.39
N HIS A 56 18.45 -8.44 0.60
CA HIS A 56 18.57 -8.33 -0.85
C HIS A 56 19.06 -6.93 -1.27
N ASP A 57 19.77 -6.85 -2.42
CA ASP A 57 19.95 -5.58 -3.11
C ASP A 57 18.71 -5.31 -3.97
N PRO A 58 17.97 -4.20 -3.73
CA PRO A 58 16.76 -3.88 -4.51
C PRO A 58 17.02 -3.69 -6.01
N ASN A 59 18.25 -3.31 -6.39
CA ASN A 59 18.62 -3.14 -7.79
C ASN A 59 18.83 -4.49 -8.51
N GLU A 60 19.16 -5.55 -7.77
CA GLU A 60 19.38 -6.90 -8.30
C GLU A 60 18.13 -7.75 -8.20
N SER A 61 17.54 -7.87 -7.01
CA SER A 61 16.35 -8.68 -6.74
C SER A 61 15.04 -8.00 -7.13
N GLY A 62 15.05 -6.65 -7.18
CA GLY A 62 13.84 -5.85 -7.32
C GLY A 62 12.96 -5.81 -6.06
N SER A 63 13.31 -6.54 -4.99
CA SER A 63 12.54 -6.50 -3.74
C SER A 63 13.02 -5.37 -2.84
N LYS A 64 12.07 -4.68 -2.22
CA LYS A 64 12.27 -3.58 -1.27
C LYS A 64 12.01 -3.97 0.17
N VAL A 65 11.53 -5.20 0.39
CA VAL A 65 11.23 -5.73 1.72
C VAL A 65 11.90 -7.08 1.91
N ASP A 66 12.55 -7.25 3.05
CA ASP A 66 13.00 -8.50 3.65
C ASP A 66 13.07 -8.30 5.17
N TYR A 67 13.16 -9.38 5.93
CA TYR A 67 13.17 -9.30 7.39
C TYR A 67 14.35 -8.49 7.95
N PRO A 68 15.58 -8.59 7.41
CA PRO A 68 16.66 -7.71 7.82
C PRO A 68 16.35 -6.22 7.66
N ARG A 69 15.74 -5.80 6.53
CA ARG A 69 15.39 -4.39 6.32
C ARG A 69 14.24 -3.93 7.20
N MET A 70 13.26 -4.79 7.51
CA MET A 70 12.23 -4.45 8.50
C MET A 70 12.87 -4.12 9.86
N ILE A 71 13.87 -4.91 10.26
CA ILE A 71 14.60 -4.66 11.52
C ILE A 71 15.41 -3.36 11.43
N GLU A 72 16.16 -3.15 10.34
CA GLU A 72 16.97 -1.95 10.11
C GLU A 72 16.12 -0.66 10.15
N GLY A 73 14.95 -0.67 9.52
CA GLY A 73 14.04 0.48 9.45
C GLY A 73 13.15 0.67 10.69
N GLY A 74 13.20 -0.25 11.65
CA GLY A 74 12.32 -0.22 12.82
C GLY A 74 10.84 -0.49 12.47
N LEU A 75 10.59 -1.30 11.45
CA LEU A 75 9.24 -1.73 11.05
C LEU A 75 8.85 -3.00 11.81
N ASP A 76 7.88 -2.88 12.73
CA ASP A 76 7.48 -3.98 13.61
C ASP A 76 6.44 -4.89 12.98
N SER A 77 5.58 -4.34 12.10
CA SER A 77 4.48 -5.05 11.51
C SER A 77 4.31 -4.71 10.05
N ILE A 78 3.89 -5.70 9.23
CA ILE A 78 3.62 -5.50 7.81
C ILE A 78 2.45 -6.36 7.35
N PHE A 79 1.64 -5.83 6.43
CA PHE A 79 0.73 -6.64 5.63
C PHE A 79 1.38 -7.01 4.30
N PHE A 80 1.51 -8.30 4.06
CA PHE A 80 1.87 -8.83 2.76
C PHE A 80 0.61 -9.12 1.94
N ALA A 81 0.47 -8.42 0.82
CA ALA A 81 -0.66 -8.52 -0.08
C ALA A 81 -0.40 -9.56 -1.17
N ALA A 82 -1.22 -10.59 -1.21
CA ALA A 82 -1.26 -11.53 -2.33
C ALA A 82 -1.95 -10.84 -3.52
N PHE A 83 -1.16 -10.10 -4.31
CA PHE A 83 -1.65 -9.39 -5.49
C PHE A 83 -1.91 -10.33 -6.65
N VAL A 84 -3.12 -10.26 -7.22
CA VAL A 84 -3.49 -10.99 -8.42
C VAL A 84 -3.98 -10.03 -9.50
N ALA A 85 -3.18 -9.88 -10.55
CA ALA A 85 -3.55 -9.04 -11.68
C ALA A 85 -4.85 -9.49 -12.35
N GLN A 86 -5.72 -8.55 -12.68
CA GLN A 86 -6.97 -8.84 -13.38
C GLN A 86 -6.71 -9.47 -14.74
N ASN A 87 -7.41 -10.54 -15.04
CA ASN A 87 -7.34 -11.26 -16.30
C ASN A 87 -8.75 -11.65 -16.78
N ILE A 88 -8.88 -12.74 -17.56
CA ILE A 88 -10.14 -13.24 -18.09
C ILE A 88 -11.08 -13.63 -16.94
N ARG A 89 -12.30 -13.14 -16.96
CA ARG A 89 -13.35 -13.40 -15.98
C ARG A 89 -14.24 -14.54 -16.46
N ASP A 90 -13.75 -15.76 -16.28
CA ASP A 90 -14.47 -17.01 -16.49
C ASP A 90 -14.00 -18.05 -15.45
N ASP A 91 -14.66 -19.20 -15.38
CA ASP A 91 -14.37 -20.24 -14.37
C ASP A 91 -12.89 -20.66 -14.37
N ASP A 92 -12.24 -20.71 -15.53
CA ASP A 92 -10.83 -21.05 -15.67
C ASP A 92 -9.91 -19.90 -15.19
N GLY A 93 -10.29 -18.66 -15.51
CA GLY A 93 -9.60 -17.44 -15.05
C GLY A 93 -9.66 -17.29 -13.54
N ASP A 94 -10.85 -17.41 -12.96
CA ASP A 94 -11.11 -17.37 -11.53
C ASP A 94 -10.37 -18.48 -10.79
N GLY A 95 -10.37 -19.70 -11.35
CA GLY A 95 -9.63 -20.83 -10.81
C GLY A 95 -8.12 -20.58 -10.75
N ARG A 96 -7.54 -20.00 -11.81
CA ARG A 96 -6.11 -19.62 -11.82
C ARG A 96 -5.81 -18.49 -10.83
N ALA A 97 -6.67 -17.47 -10.76
CA ALA A 97 -6.53 -16.37 -9.83
C ALA A 97 -6.53 -16.85 -8.37
N LYS A 98 -7.49 -17.70 -8.01
CA LYS A 98 -7.56 -18.33 -6.69
C LYS A 98 -6.32 -19.17 -6.38
N ALA A 99 -5.86 -20.00 -7.32
CA ALA A 99 -4.68 -20.82 -7.13
C ALA A 99 -3.43 -19.99 -6.89
N LEU A 100 -3.25 -18.88 -7.64
CA LEU A 100 -2.12 -17.97 -7.46
C LEU A 100 -2.17 -17.23 -6.10
N ALA A 101 -3.35 -16.74 -5.69
CA ALA A 101 -3.52 -16.14 -4.37
C ALA A 101 -3.16 -17.12 -3.25
N LEU A 102 -3.65 -18.37 -3.32
CA LEU A 102 -3.33 -19.40 -2.35
C LEU A 102 -1.83 -19.76 -2.32
N GLN A 103 -1.17 -19.80 -3.48
CA GLN A 103 0.28 -20.03 -3.56
C GLN A 103 1.05 -18.92 -2.82
N MET A 104 0.69 -17.64 -3.00
CA MET A 104 1.32 -16.53 -2.29
C MET A 104 1.02 -16.57 -0.79
N ILE A 105 -0.21 -16.86 -0.40
CA ILE A 105 -0.60 -17.01 1.01
C ILE A 105 0.20 -18.14 1.68
N ASP A 106 0.31 -19.28 1.03
CA ASP A 106 1.09 -20.41 1.55
C ASP A 106 2.59 -20.04 1.67
N ALA A 107 3.16 -19.30 0.69
CA ALA A 107 4.54 -18.80 0.75
C ALA A 107 4.77 -17.84 1.93
N ILE A 108 3.82 -16.94 2.23
CA ILE A 108 3.90 -16.08 3.42
C ILE A 108 3.93 -16.92 4.69
N ILE A 109 3.02 -17.88 4.82
CA ILE A 109 2.95 -18.77 5.99
C ILE A 109 4.24 -19.58 6.14
N GLU A 110 4.72 -20.21 5.06
CA GLU A 110 5.96 -21.00 5.05
C GLU A 110 7.17 -20.12 5.45
N SER A 111 7.26 -18.92 4.93
CA SER A 111 8.31 -17.96 5.27
C SER A 111 8.30 -17.59 6.76
N THR A 112 7.11 -17.32 7.35
CA THR A 112 7.01 -17.02 8.78
C THR A 112 7.36 -18.22 9.66
N VAL A 113 7.00 -19.42 9.25
CA VAL A 113 7.36 -20.67 9.98
C VAL A 113 8.85 -20.92 9.92
N ALA A 114 9.46 -20.79 8.73
CA ALA A 114 10.91 -20.99 8.53
C ALA A 114 11.76 -19.99 9.32
N ASN A 115 11.23 -18.77 9.56
CA ASN A 115 11.92 -17.67 10.24
C ASN A 115 11.30 -17.34 11.60
N SER A 116 10.73 -18.34 12.28
CA SER A 116 9.96 -18.17 13.53
C SER A 116 10.75 -17.57 14.70
N ASP A 117 12.07 -17.51 14.63
CA ASP A 117 12.91 -16.80 15.61
C ASP A 117 12.88 -15.28 15.42
N THR A 118 12.55 -14.80 14.22
CA THR A 118 12.60 -13.37 13.83
C THR A 118 11.23 -12.77 13.61
N VAL A 119 10.29 -13.57 13.06
CA VAL A 119 8.96 -13.12 12.68
C VAL A 119 7.89 -14.10 13.14
N GLY A 120 6.63 -13.66 13.13
CA GLY A 120 5.48 -14.51 13.39
C GLY A 120 4.25 -14.04 12.62
N LEU A 121 3.38 -14.98 12.27
CA LEU A 121 2.08 -14.67 11.69
C LEU A 121 1.17 -14.05 12.74
N ALA A 122 0.57 -12.91 12.43
CA ALA A 122 -0.41 -12.23 13.26
C ALA A 122 -1.80 -12.30 12.60
N LEU A 123 -2.82 -12.61 13.39
CA LEU A 123 -4.22 -12.67 12.96
C LEU A 123 -5.07 -11.58 13.62
N THR A 124 -4.54 -11.00 14.69
CA THR A 124 -5.19 -9.93 15.48
C THR A 124 -4.14 -8.88 15.86
N PRO A 125 -4.56 -7.64 16.23
CA PRO A 125 -3.63 -6.63 16.76
C PRO A 125 -2.87 -7.11 18.00
N ASN A 126 -3.49 -7.92 18.85
CA ASN A 126 -2.84 -8.46 20.04
C ASN A 126 -1.69 -9.42 19.71
N ASP A 127 -1.78 -10.15 18.60
CA ASP A 127 -0.69 -11.04 18.18
C ASP A 127 0.59 -10.23 17.84
N ALA A 128 0.43 -9.07 17.18
CA ALA A 128 1.56 -8.19 16.89
C ALA A 128 2.21 -7.65 18.18
N ILE A 129 1.40 -7.25 19.17
CA ILE A 129 1.88 -6.81 20.48
C ILE A 129 2.64 -7.93 21.20
N GLU A 130 2.15 -9.17 21.13
CA GLU A 130 2.82 -10.31 21.76
C GLU A 130 4.11 -10.73 21.01
N LEU A 131 4.15 -10.57 19.68
CA LEU A 131 5.35 -10.80 18.89
C LEU A 131 6.42 -9.73 19.16
N GLU A 132 6.03 -8.47 19.22
CA GLU A 132 6.92 -7.34 19.53
C GLU A 132 7.58 -7.52 20.90
N LYS A 133 6.84 -7.94 21.95
CA LYS A 133 7.39 -8.27 23.26
C LYS A 133 8.44 -9.40 23.24
N GLN A 134 8.39 -10.26 22.22
CA GLN A 134 9.37 -11.31 21.97
C GLN A 134 10.54 -10.84 21.10
N GLY A 135 10.55 -9.57 20.66
CA GLY A 135 11.53 -9.02 19.73
C GLY A 135 11.35 -9.49 18.30
N LYS A 136 10.15 -9.97 17.94
CA LYS A 136 9.80 -10.47 16.60
C LYS A 136 8.97 -9.45 15.85
N ARG A 137 9.04 -9.53 14.52
CA ARG A 137 8.18 -8.74 13.62
C ARG A 137 6.89 -9.50 13.33
N ALA A 138 5.79 -8.77 13.22
CA ALA A 138 4.48 -9.33 12.92
C ALA A 138 4.20 -9.27 11.41
N VAL A 139 3.76 -10.39 10.85
CA VAL A 139 3.34 -10.51 9.45
C VAL A 139 1.85 -10.78 9.41
N TYR A 140 1.11 -9.94 8.68
CA TYR A 140 -0.28 -10.14 8.36
C TYR A 140 -0.44 -10.54 6.90
N ILE A 141 -1.52 -11.21 6.57
CA ILE A 141 -1.84 -11.65 5.20
C ILE A 141 -3.02 -10.84 4.68
N ALA A 142 -2.90 -10.41 3.43
CA ALA A 142 -3.97 -9.74 2.69
C ALA A 142 -4.08 -10.27 1.26
N ILE A 143 -5.17 -9.89 0.59
CA ILE A 143 -5.34 -10.09 -0.86
C ILE A 143 -5.53 -8.72 -1.50
N GLU A 144 -4.77 -8.43 -2.54
CA GLU A 144 -5.01 -7.29 -3.40
C GLU A 144 -5.66 -7.72 -4.70
N ASN A 145 -6.80 -7.07 -5.01
CA ASN A 145 -7.79 -7.40 -6.04
C ASN A 145 -8.72 -8.56 -5.62
N GLY A 146 -10.02 -8.30 -5.56
CA GLY A 146 -11.04 -9.32 -5.25
C GLY A 146 -11.24 -10.38 -6.32
N TYR A 147 -10.50 -10.34 -7.43
CA TYR A 147 -10.57 -11.29 -8.54
C TYR A 147 -10.44 -12.78 -8.10
N PRO A 148 -9.58 -13.16 -7.15
CA PRO A 148 -9.51 -14.55 -6.67
C PRO A 148 -10.79 -15.08 -6.00
N ILE A 149 -11.73 -14.21 -5.62
CA ILE A 149 -13.02 -14.62 -5.09
C ILE A 149 -13.86 -15.27 -6.19
N GLY A 150 -13.73 -14.80 -7.44
CA GLY A 150 -14.54 -15.26 -8.56
C GLY A 150 -16.03 -15.05 -8.29
N SER A 151 -16.85 -15.95 -8.78
CA SER A 151 -18.30 -15.96 -8.57
C SER A 151 -18.77 -16.73 -7.31
N ASP A 152 -17.83 -17.33 -6.55
CA ASP A 152 -18.14 -18.17 -5.38
C ASP A 152 -17.83 -17.45 -4.07
N LEU A 153 -18.88 -16.99 -3.39
CA LEU A 153 -18.79 -16.29 -2.11
C LEU A 153 -18.07 -17.10 -1.01
N ALA A 154 -18.09 -18.44 -1.09
CA ALA A 154 -17.40 -19.32 -0.13
C ALA A 154 -15.87 -19.13 -0.14
N ASN A 155 -15.31 -18.54 -1.22
CA ASN A 155 -13.88 -18.23 -1.28
C ASN A 155 -13.47 -17.13 -0.28
N VAL A 156 -14.39 -16.25 0.14
CA VAL A 156 -14.11 -15.25 1.18
C VAL A 156 -13.80 -15.92 2.51
N GLU A 157 -14.62 -16.93 2.91
CA GLU A 157 -14.38 -17.72 4.13
C GLU A 157 -13.11 -18.58 4.02
N LEU A 158 -12.86 -19.19 2.86
CA LEU A 158 -11.62 -19.92 2.58
C LEU A 158 -10.37 -19.04 2.82
N PHE A 159 -10.37 -17.80 2.34
CA PHE A 159 -9.26 -16.87 2.54
C PHE A 159 -9.13 -16.42 4.00
N TYR A 160 -10.26 -16.18 4.69
CA TYR A 160 -10.25 -15.90 6.12
C TYR A 160 -9.60 -17.04 6.93
N ASP A 161 -9.98 -18.28 6.65
CA ASP A 161 -9.44 -19.47 7.31
C ASP A 161 -7.93 -19.67 7.04
N LYS A 162 -7.45 -19.17 5.88
CA LYS A 162 -6.03 -19.11 5.54
C LYS A 162 -5.27 -17.98 6.23
N GLY A 163 -5.95 -17.11 6.99
CA GLY A 163 -5.34 -16.03 7.75
C GLY A 163 -5.41 -14.64 7.10
N VAL A 164 -6.12 -14.49 5.99
CA VAL A 164 -6.31 -13.17 5.34
C VAL A 164 -7.12 -12.25 6.27
N ARG A 165 -6.67 -10.98 6.41
CA ARG A 165 -7.31 -10.00 7.30
C ARG A 165 -7.79 -8.73 6.59
N TYR A 166 -7.37 -8.49 5.35
CA TYR A 166 -8.09 -7.58 4.47
C TYR A 166 -8.12 -8.09 3.02
N ILE A 167 -9.10 -7.61 2.25
CA ILE A 167 -9.19 -7.82 0.80
C ILE A 167 -9.47 -6.46 0.15
N THR A 168 -8.64 -6.08 -0.82
CA THR A 168 -8.88 -4.94 -1.71
C THR A 168 -9.90 -5.35 -2.77
N LEU A 169 -11.03 -4.63 -2.85
CA LEU A 169 -12.17 -5.04 -3.68
C LEU A 169 -11.84 -5.13 -5.18
N VAL A 170 -11.02 -4.21 -5.67
CA VAL A 170 -10.67 -4.08 -7.09
C VAL A 170 -9.27 -3.51 -7.22
N HIS A 171 -8.58 -3.78 -8.35
CA HIS A 171 -7.28 -3.16 -8.64
C HIS A 171 -7.40 -2.14 -9.81
N SER A 172 -6.48 -2.10 -10.75
CA SER A 172 -6.41 -1.08 -11.81
C SER A 172 -7.44 -1.23 -12.93
N THR A 173 -8.16 -2.35 -12.99
CA THR A 173 -9.26 -2.59 -13.95
C THR A 173 -10.46 -3.18 -13.23
N ASN A 174 -11.67 -2.90 -13.74
CA ASN A 174 -12.90 -3.44 -13.20
C ASN A 174 -12.85 -4.98 -13.11
N ASN A 175 -13.47 -5.52 -12.08
CA ASN A 175 -13.67 -6.95 -11.89
C ASN A 175 -15.17 -7.27 -11.67
N ASP A 176 -15.51 -8.49 -11.29
CA ASP A 176 -16.90 -8.87 -11.07
C ASP A 176 -17.52 -8.27 -9.80
N LEU A 177 -16.71 -7.67 -8.93
CA LEU A 177 -17.14 -7.06 -7.67
C LEU A 177 -17.38 -5.54 -7.79
N ALA A 178 -16.52 -4.81 -8.53
CA ALA A 178 -16.43 -3.36 -8.36
C ALA A 178 -15.78 -2.65 -9.56
N ASP A 179 -16.11 -1.37 -9.70
CA ASP A 179 -15.46 -0.46 -10.65
C ASP A 179 -14.14 0.09 -10.08
N SER A 180 -13.09 0.04 -10.90
CA SER A 180 -11.78 0.63 -10.61
C SER A 180 -11.76 2.14 -10.88
N ALA A 181 -11.04 2.90 -10.07
CA ALA A 181 -10.75 4.31 -10.32
C ALA A 181 -10.00 4.56 -11.64
N THR A 182 -9.28 3.56 -12.16
CA THR A 182 -8.32 3.72 -13.26
C THR A 182 -8.62 2.88 -14.50
N ASP A 183 -9.72 2.14 -14.55
CA ASP A 183 -10.04 1.34 -15.75
C ASP A 183 -10.22 2.26 -16.97
N ALA A 184 -9.43 1.97 -18.01
CA ALA A 184 -9.50 2.71 -19.27
C ALA A 184 -10.80 2.48 -20.03
N LYS A 185 -11.53 1.39 -19.74
CA LYS A 185 -12.86 1.11 -20.33
C LYS A 185 -13.97 1.91 -19.68
N GLY A 186 -13.68 2.54 -18.51
CA GLY A 186 -14.64 3.32 -17.74
C GLY A 186 -15.53 2.48 -16.85
N VAL A 187 -16.66 3.04 -16.45
CA VAL A 187 -17.62 2.47 -15.50
C VAL A 187 -18.31 1.24 -16.08
N GLU A 188 -18.42 0.17 -15.30
CA GLU A 188 -19.12 -1.07 -15.64
C GLU A 188 -20.37 -1.29 -14.76
N HIS A 189 -20.22 -1.14 -13.45
CA HIS A 189 -21.25 -1.44 -12.45
C HIS A 189 -21.93 -0.20 -11.86
N GLN A 190 -21.37 0.99 -12.07
CA GLN A 190 -21.76 2.25 -11.41
C GLN A 190 -21.54 2.19 -9.89
N GLY A 191 -20.44 1.56 -9.47
CA GLY A 191 -20.08 1.31 -8.08
C GLY A 191 -19.80 -0.16 -7.81
N LEU A 192 -20.37 -0.70 -6.73
CA LEU A 192 -20.35 -2.14 -6.44
C LEU A 192 -21.32 -2.89 -7.34
N SER A 193 -20.93 -4.07 -7.82
CA SER A 193 -21.87 -5.03 -8.39
C SER A 193 -22.72 -5.68 -7.28
N GLN A 194 -23.79 -6.41 -7.65
CA GLN A 194 -24.56 -7.19 -6.68
C GLN A 194 -23.65 -8.21 -5.93
N LEU A 195 -22.73 -8.86 -6.62
CA LEU A 195 -21.77 -9.77 -5.99
C LEU A 195 -20.82 -9.02 -5.06
N GLY A 196 -20.36 -7.83 -5.45
CA GLY A 196 -19.54 -6.95 -4.60
C GLY A 196 -20.24 -6.60 -3.29
N GLU A 197 -21.54 -6.28 -3.32
CA GLU A 197 -22.30 -6.04 -2.11
C GLU A 197 -22.39 -7.28 -1.19
N GLU A 198 -22.55 -8.48 -1.78
CA GLU A 198 -22.58 -9.74 -1.02
C GLU A 198 -21.21 -10.04 -0.40
N VAL A 199 -20.12 -9.79 -1.14
CA VAL A 199 -18.75 -9.92 -0.63
C VAL A 199 -18.48 -8.96 0.53
N VAL A 200 -18.88 -7.69 0.42
CA VAL A 200 -18.75 -6.71 1.54
C VAL A 200 -19.49 -7.19 2.79
N LYS A 201 -20.70 -7.70 2.65
CA LYS A 201 -21.49 -8.25 3.76
C LYS A 201 -20.81 -9.48 4.39
N GLU A 202 -20.23 -10.36 3.57
CA GLU A 202 -19.54 -11.57 4.03
C GLU A 202 -18.20 -11.22 4.71
N MET A 203 -17.44 -10.27 4.17
CA MET A 203 -16.24 -9.76 4.85
C MET A 203 -16.56 -9.19 6.22
N ASN A 204 -17.65 -8.42 6.35
CA ASN A 204 -18.13 -7.94 7.67
C ASN A 204 -18.51 -9.10 8.61
N ARG A 205 -19.16 -10.16 8.11
CA ARG A 205 -19.53 -11.33 8.92
C ARG A 205 -18.31 -12.04 9.50
N LEU A 206 -17.27 -12.17 8.71
CA LEU A 206 -16.04 -12.87 9.07
C LEU A 206 -15.07 -12.01 9.87
N GLY A 207 -15.15 -10.67 9.75
CA GLY A 207 -14.18 -9.74 10.34
C GLY A 207 -12.96 -9.52 9.47
N ILE A 208 -13.10 -9.64 8.14
CA ILE A 208 -12.10 -9.20 7.16
C ILE A 208 -12.30 -7.70 6.93
N MET A 209 -11.23 -6.91 7.04
CA MET A 209 -11.27 -5.47 6.72
C MET A 209 -11.47 -5.27 5.22
N ILE A 210 -12.33 -4.31 4.87
CA ILE A 210 -12.60 -3.96 3.48
C ILE A 210 -11.66 -2.85 3.06
N ASP A 211 -10.80 -3.13 2.08
CA ASP A 211 -9.90 -2.14 1.51
C ASP A 211 -10.49 -1.54 0.24
N VAL A 212 -10.61 -0.22 0.24
CA VAL A 212 -11.12 0.58 -0.88
C VAL A 212 -10.02 1.27 -1.69
N SER A 213 -8.76 0.94 -1.46
CA SER A 213 -7.69 1.35 -2.36
C SER A 213 -8.02 0.86 -3.78
N HIS A 214 -7.67 1.62 -4.81
CA HIS A 214 -8.03 1.38 -6.21
C HIS A 214 -9.51 1.54 -6.59
N ALA A 215 -10.42 1.52 -5.64
CA ALA A 215 -11.85 1.63 -5.90
C ALA A 215 -12.23 2.99 -6.52
N SER A 216 -13.25 3.01 -7.38
CA SER A 216 -13.84 4.25 -7.84
C SER A 216 -14.51 4.99 -6.68
N ASP A 217 -14.77 6.30 -6.85
CA ASP A 217 -15.46 7.09 -5.83
C ASP A 217 -16.85 6.49 -5.53
N ASP A 218 -17.56 5.97 -6.54
CA ASP A 218 -18.89 5.33 -6.37
C ASP A 218 -18.75 4.06 -5.52
N VAL A 219 -17.76 3.20 -5.77
CA VAL A 219 -17.48 1.99 -4.95
C VAL A 219 -17.20 2.36 -3.52
N PHE A 220 -16.43 3.44 -3.28
CA PHE A 220 -16.17 3.93 -1.93
C PHE A 220 -17.48 4.25 -1.19
N TYR A 221 -18.37 5.06 -1.79
CA TYR A 221 -19.63 5.45 -1.14
C TYR A 221 -20.59 4.28 -0.98
N ASP A 222 -20.68 3.36 -1.95
CA ASP A 222 -21.47 2.13 -1.84
C ASP A 222 -20.97 1.27 -0.66
N THR A 223 -19.65 1.12 -0.54
CA THR A 223 -19.02 0.36 0.54
C THR A 223 -19.32 0.99 1.90
N ILE A 224 -19.22 2.31 2.04
CA ILE A 224 -19.60 3.06 3.25
C ILE A 224 -21.07 2.82 3.61
N ALA A 225 -21.95 2.82 2.63
CA ALA A 225 -23.39 2.65 2.87
C ALA A 225 -23.75 1.23 3.35
N ILE A 226 -22.98 0.22 2.99
CA ILE A 226 -23.27 -1.20 3.27
C ILE A 226 -22.49 -1.72 4.47
N SER A 227 -21.23 -1.29 4.63
CA SER A 227 -20.35 -1.80 5.69
C SER A 227 -20.86 -1.43 7.07
N LYS A 228 -20.82 -2.41 7.99
CA LYS A 228 -21.16 -2.24 9.41
C LYS A 228 -19.92 -2.10 10.29
N ALA A 229 -18.73 -2.20 9.70
CA ALA A 229 -17.44 -2.05 10.34
C ALA A 229 -16.66 -0.92 9.64
N PRO A 230 -15.69 -0.31 10.32
CA PRO A 230 -14.77 0.62 9.68
C PRO A 230 -14.12 -0.01 8.45
N ILE A 231 -13.97 0.80 7.40
CA ILE A 231 -13.24 0.41 6.17
C ILE A 231 -11.86 1.05 6.16
N ILE A 232 -10.97 0.56 5.32
CA ILE A 232 -9.61 1.09 5.19
C ILE A 232 -9.29 1.42 3.74
N ALA A 233 -8.38 2.37 3.54
CA ALA A 233 -7.67 2.55 2.29
C ALA A 233 -6.19 2.24 2.57
N THR A 234 -5.73 1.03 2.22
CA THR A 234 -4.42 0.50 2.64
C THR A 234 -3.24 1.22 2.00
N HIS A 235 -3.45 1.88 0.85
CA HIS A 235 -2.42 2.62 0.12
C HIS A 235 -3.04 3.68 -0.80
N SER A 236 -3.41 4.84 -0.22
CA SER A 236 -4.04 5.97 -0.94
C SER A 236 -3.57 7.31 -0.36
N ASN A 237 -3.64 8.38 -1.16
CA ASN A 237 -3.18 9.71 -0.78
C ASN A 237 -4.30 10.76 -0.87
N ALA A 238 -3.98 12.04 -0.62
CA ALA A 238 -4.93 13.15 -0.69
C ALA A 238 -5.01 13.74 -2.11
N ARG A 239 -6.21 13.77 -2.71
CA ARG A 239 -6.45 14.32 -4.06
C ARG A 239 -6.27 15.84 -4.10
N ALA A 240 -6.53 16.53 -3.01
CA ALA A 240 -6.34 17.97 -2.92
C ALA A 240 -4.86 18.39 -2.99
N VAL A 241 -3.92 17.53 -2.56
CA VAL A 241 -2.48 17.78 -2.67
C VAL A 241 -1.98 17.42 -4.07
N THR A 242 -2.39 16.25 -4.58
CA THR A 242 -2.03 15.81 -5.93
C THR A 242 -3.25 15.24 -6.63
N GLU A 243 -3.69 15.91 -7.69
CA GLU A 243 -4.84 15.49 -8.49
C GLU A 243 -4.52 14.18 -9.22
N HIS A 244 -5.00 13.08 -8.63
CA HIS A 244 -4.87 11.75 -9.18
C HIS A 244 -6.10 10.90 -8.80
N LYS A 245 -6.59 10.06 -9.73
CA LYS A 245 -7.77 9.22 -9.50
C LYS A 245 -7.62 8.21 -8.38
N ARG A 246 -6.37 7.82 -8.04
CA ARG A 246 -6.05 6.91 -6.93
C ARG A 246 -6.06 7.61 -5.57
N ASN A 247 -6.07 8.94 -5.56
CA ASN A 247 -6.10 9.74 -4.34
C ASN A 247 -7.54 10.04 -3.91
N MET A 248 -7.76 10.13 -2.61
CA MET A 248 -9.08 10.36 -2.02
C MET A 248 -9.39 11.86 -1.95
N SER A 249 -10.62 12.23 -2.26
CA SER A 249 -11.10 13.60 -2.07
C SER A 249 -11.27 13.95 -0.59
N ASP A 250 -11.31 15.24 -0.24
CA ASP A 250 -11.54 15.68 1.14
C ASP A 250 -12.87 15.17 1.71
N ASP A 251 -13.89 15.02 0.87
CA ASP A 251 -15.17 14.46 1.30
C ASP A 251 -15.04 12.97 1.62
N MET A 252 -14.27 12.21 0.84
CA MET A 252 -13.97 10.81 1.13
C MET A 252 -13.14 10.68 2.42
N LEU A 253 -12.13 11.55 2.62
CA LEU A 253 -11.30 11.59 3.84
C LEU A 253 -12.15 11.84 5.10
N LYS A 254 -13.08 12.79 5.04
CA LYS A 254 -14.03 13.05 6.14
C LYS A 254 -14.95 11.86 6.38
N THR A 255 -15.52 11.30 5.30
CA THR A 255 -16.46 10.20 5.37
C THR A 255 -15.83 8.95 5.98
N ILE A 256 -14.61 8.57 5.56
CA ILE A 256 -13.93 7.40 6.12
C ILE A 256 -13.61 7.60 7.62
N ALA A 257 -13.21 8.82 8.02
CA ALA A 257 -12.97 9.16 9.42
C ALA A 257 -14.26 9.10 10.27
N GLU A 258 -15.38 9.63 9.78
CA GLU A 258 -16.69 9.56 10.43
C GLU A 258 -17.15 8.10 10.63
N HIS A 259 -16.73 7.17 9.77
CA HIS A 259 -16.98 5.74 9.90
C HIS A 259 -15.92 5.01 10.76
N GLY A 260 -14.97 5.73 11.35
CA GLY A 260 -13.90 5.17 12.19
C GLY A 260 -12.82 4.43 11.41
N GLY A 261 -12.75 4.65 10.08
CA GLY A 261 -11.75 4.05 9.19
C GLY A 261 -10.44 4.83 9.15
N VAL A 262 -9.46 4.33 8.38
CA VAL A 262 -8.11 4.90 8.26
C VAL A 262 -7.66 4.93 6.82
N VAL A 263 -6.97 5.99 6.42
CA VAL A 263 -6.28 6.11 5.14
C VAL A 263 -4.79 5.91 5.37
N GLN A 264 -4.19 4.97 4.65
CA GLN A 264 -2.76 4.69 4.74
C GLN A 264 -2.06 5.29 3.52
N LEU A 265 -1.04 6.09 3.77
CA LEU A 265 -0.33 6.83 2.73
C LEU A 265 0.56 5.91 1.89
N THR A 266 0.42 5.97 0.55
CA THR A 266 1.32 5.23 -0.36
C THR A 266 2.53 6.06 -0.78
N MET A 267 3.68 5.39 -0.91
CA MET A 267 4.94 5.99 -1.36
C MET A 267 5.14 5.88 -2.88
N LEU A 268 4.07 6.03 -3.65
CA LEU A 268 4.13 5.97 -5.12
C LEU A 268 4.24 7.39 -5.70
N ALA A 269 5.36 7.66 -6.38
CA ALA A 269 5.76 9.01 -6.79
C ALA A 269 4.67 9.78 -7.57
N SER A 270 3.92 9.12 -8.46
CA SER A 270 2.87 9.77 -9.26
C SER A 270 1.62 10.16 -8.47
N TYR A 271 1.42 9.58 -7.27
CA TYR A 271 0.31 9.91 -6.39
C TYR A 271 0.68 10.97 -5.36
N LEU A 272 1.99 11.12 -5.08
CA LEU A 272 2.52 12.10 -4.15
C LEU A 272 2.77 13.47 -4.81
N ARG A 273 3.07 13.49 -6.10
CA ARG A 273 3.31 14.76 -6.80
C ARG A 273 2.99 14.66 -8.29
N THR A 274 2.49 15.77 -8.84
CA THR A 274 2.40 15.92 -10.29
C THR A 274 3.81 16.16 -10.84
N ALA A 275 4.28 15.25 -11.70
CA ALA A 275 5.57 15.45 -12.36
C ALA A 275 5.51 16.69 -13.28
N PRO A 276 6.58 17.49 -13.37
CA PRO A 276 6.65 18.57 -14.34
C PRO A 276 6.45 18.07 -15.77
N GLU A 277 5.85 18.88 -16.63
CA GLU A 277 5.70 18.52 -18.02
C GLU A 277 7.08 18.24 -18.67
N ASN A 278 7.19 17.10 -19.29
CA ASN A 278 8.36 16.69 -20.05
C ASN A 278 7.90 16.14 -21.41
N PRO A 279 7.70 17.03 -22.41
CA PRO A 279 7.18 16.63 -23.72
C PRO A 279 8.04 15.59 -24.44
N GLU A 280 9.36 15.67 -24.29
CA GLU A 280 10.30 14.71 -24.91
C GLU A 280 10.14 13.31 -24.29
N ARG A 281 10.04 13.24 -22.96
CA ARG A 281 9.77 12.00 -22.23
C ARG A 281 8.41 11.42 -22.61
N ASN A 282 7.38 12.25 -22.65
CA ASN A 282 6.03 11.82 -22.98
C ASN A 282 5.95 11.27 -24.40
N ALA A 283 6.62 11.92 -25.36
CA ALA A 283 6.73 11.43 -26.73
C ALA A 283 7.48 10.10 -26.83
N ALA A 284 8.57 9.94 -26.08
CA ALA A 284 9.34 8.69 -26.04
C ALA A 284 8.52 7.53 -25.46
N ILE A 285 7.79 7.75 -24.35
CA ILE A 285 6.89 6.76 -23.75
C ILE A 285 5.76 6.41 -24.72
N ALA A 286 5.13 7.40 -25.35
CA ALA A 286 4.07 7.17 -26.33
C ALA A 286 4.57 6.33 -27.51
N ALA A 287 5.76 6.61 -28.03
CA ALA A 287 6.38 5.83 -29.10
C ALA A 287 6.71 4.39 -28.68
N ALA A 288 7.19 4.18 -27.47
CA ALA A 288 7.44 2.85 -26.93
C ALA A 288 6.12 2.05 -26.81
N ARG A 289 5.05 2.67 -26.32
CA ARG A 289 3.73 2.04 -26.15
C ARG A 289 3.00 1.78 -27.47
N ALA A 290 3.17 2.60 -28.48
CA ALA A 290 2.50 2.47 -29.77
C ALA A 290 2.78 1.13 -30.48
N ASN A 291 3.90 0.50 -30.16
CA ASN A 291 4.34 -0.78 -30.75
C ASN A 291 4.13 -1.97 -29.79
N MET A 292 3.45 -1.77 -28.65
CA MET A 292 3.21 -2.84 -27.68
C MET A 292 2.08 -3.77 -28.12
N MET A 293 2.30 -5.04 -27.89
CA MET A 293 1.22 -6.03 -27.86
C MET A 293 0.33 -5.80 -26.64
N PRO A 294 -0.95 -6.21 -26.66
CA PRO A 294 -1.79 -6.20 -25.47
C PRO A 294 -1.10 -6.94 -24.32
N PRO A 295 -1.21 -6.44 -23.07
CA PRO A 295 -0.55 -7.07 -21.90
C PRO A 295 -0.86 -8.57 -21.73
N SER A 296 -2.04 -9.02 -22.17
CA SER A 296 -2.45 -10.43 -22.16
C SER A 296 -1.73 -11.31 -23.17
N GLU A 297 -1.08 -10.73 -24.17
CA GLU A 297 -0.34 -11.42 -25.23
C GLU A 297 1.18 -11.34 -25.06
N MET A 298 1.65 -10.54 -24.07
CA MET A 298 3.09 -10.34 -23.82
C MET A 298 3.69 -11.57 -23.12
N THR A 299 4.82 -12.02 -23.65
CA THR A 299 5.71 -13.00 -22.99
C THR A 299 6.53 -12.33 -21.87
N ASP A 300 7.21 -13.11 -21.06
CA ASP A 300 8.11 -12.56 -20.03
C ASP A 300 9.30 -11.80 -20.66
N ASP A 301 9.78 -12.23 -21.81
CA ASP A 301 10.83 -11.54 -22.57
C ASP A 301 10.32 -10.17 -23.09
N ASP A 302 9.07 -10.09 -23.57
CA ASP A 302 8.46 -8.83 -24.00
C ASP A 302 8.30 -7.85 -22.82
N ARG A 303 7.90 -8.35 -21.65
CA ARG A 303 7.81 -7.55 -20.43
C ARG A 303 9.18 -7.04 -19.98
N ALA A 304 10.21 -7.89 -20.05
CA ALA A 304 11.58 -7.53 -19.73
C ALA A 304 12.12 -6.46 -20.70
N ALA A 305 11.93 -6.62 -22.01
CA ALA A 305 12.32 -5.65 -23.02
C ALA A 305 11.61 -4.30 -22.82
N MET A 306 10.32 -4.32 -22.47
CA MET A 306 9.58 -3.09 -22.15
C MET A 306 10.12 -2.40 -20.90
N ARG A 307 10.39 -3.13 -19.83
CA ARG A 307 11.03 -2.57 -18.61
C ARG A 307 12.35 -1.91 -18.96
N GLN A 308 13.20 -2.57 -19.77
CA GLN A 308 14.46 -1.99 -20.22
C GLN A 308 14.25 -0.70 -21.01
N THR A 309 13.33 -0.68 -21.97
CA THR A 309 13.00 0.52 -22.77
C THR A 309 12.55 1.68 -21.90
N LEU A 310 11.65 1.41 -20.92
CA LEU A 310 11.20 2.45 -20.00
C LEU A 310 12.31 2.95 -19.09
N ASN A 311 13.22 2.08 -18.65
CA ASN A 311 14.40 2.48 -17.87
C ASN A 311 15.34 3.38 -18.68
N GLU A 312 15.59 3.07 -19.94
CA GLU A 312 16.40 3.91 -20.85
C GLU A 312 15.76 5.30 -21.06
N ILE A 313 14.41 5.34 -21.20
CA ILE A 313 13.66 6.61 -21.29
C ILE A 313 13.79 7.39 -19.99
N ASN A 314 13.64 6.74 -18.84
CA ASN A 314 13.76 7.39 -17.52
C ASN A 314 15.17 7.93 -17.27
N GLN A 315 16.21 7.21 -17.69
CA GLN A 315 17.60 7.68 -17.61
C GLN A 315 17.87 8.88 -18.53
N LYS A 316 17.30 8.86 -19.74
CA LYS A 316 17.49 9.94 -20.73
C LYS A 316 16.68 11.20 -20.38
N PHE A 317 15.51 11.02 -19.84
CA PHE A 317 14.56 12.09 -19.51
C PHE A 317 14.08 11.92 -18.07
N PRO A 318 14.95 12.13 -17.06
CA PRO A 318 14.57 11.91 -15.67
C PRO A 318 13.49 12.91 -15.23
N ASN A 319 12.50 12.42 -14.50
CA ASN A 319 11.65 13.27 -13.68
C ASN A 319 12.33 13.50 -12.33
N PRO A 320 12.20 14.68 -11.73
CA PRO A 320 12.58 14.86 -10.33
C PRO A 320 11.86 13.82 -9.47
N PRO A 321 12.52 13.14 -8.53
CA PRO A 321 11.90 12.14 -7.68
C PRO A 321 10.83 12.77 -6.77
N ALA A 322 9.86 11.98 -6.33
CA ALA A 322 9.11 12.30 -5.13
C ALA A 322 10.01 12.03 -3.91
N THR A 323 9.84 12.79 -2.85
CA THR A 323 10.64 12.73 -1.64
C THR A 323 9.76 12.49 -0.42
N VAL A 324 10.33 12.13 0.71
CA VAL A 324 9.63 11.99 1.98
C VAL A 324 8.88 13.28 2.37
N GLN A 325 9.37 14.47 2.00
CA GLN A 325 8.66 15.74 2.22
C GLN A 325 7.28 15.76 1.51
N HIS A 326 7.19 15.28 0.27
CA HIS A 326 5.90 15.19 -0.41
C HIS A 326 4.94 14.22 0.31
N ALA A 327 5.48 13.15 0.92
CA ALA A 327 4.68 12.24 1.75
C ALA A 327 4.16 12.97 3.00
N ALA A 328 5.02 13.73 3.70
CA ALA A 328 4.64 14.54 4.86
C ALA A 328 3.55 15.57 4.50
N ASP A 329 3.65 16.26 3.36
CA ASP A 329 2.64 17.21 2.90
C ASP A 329 1.24 16.54 2.76
N HIS A 330 1.18 15.30 2.28
CA HIS A 330 -0.07 14.53 2.22
C HIS A 330 -0.57 14.12 3.61
N ILE A 331 0.32 13.68 4.50
CA ILE A 331 -0.04 13.32 5.89
C ILE A 331 -0.63 14.54 6.59
N ASP A 332 0.02 15.70 6.52
CA ASP A 332 -0.45 16.95 7.12
C ASP A 332 -1.84 17.33 6.60
N HIS A 333 -2.06 17.19 5.27
CA HIS A 333 -3.38 17.46 4.69
C HIS A 333 -4.43 16.49 5.24
N ILE A 334 -4.16 15.17 5.25
CA ILE A 334 -5.10 14.17 5.76
C ILE A 334 -5.38 14.40 7.25
N VAL A 335 -4.36 14.69 8.05
CA VAL A 335 -4.52 15.06 9.48
C VAL A 335 -5.42 16.27 9.63
N SER A 336 -5.25 17.30 8.79
CA SER A 336 -6.06 18.51 8.85
C SER A 336 -7.53 18.29 8.50
N VAL A 337 -7.83 17.31 7.65
CA VAL A 337 -9.19 17.01 7.13
C VAL A 337 -9.89 15.93 7.94
N ALA A 338 -9.21 14.85 8.25
CA ALA A 338 -9.75 13.63 8.86
C ALA A 338 -9.36 13.47 10.34
N GLY A 339 -8.27 14.09 10.77
CA GLY A 339 -7.70 13.92 12.12
C GLY A 339 -6.57 12.89 12.16
N ILE A 340 -5.71 13.03 13.17
CA ILE A 340 -4.50 12.21 13.32
C ILE A 340 -4.78 10.71 13.52
N ASP A 341 -5.93 10.36 14.09
CA ASP A 341 -6.32 8.96 14.33
C ASP A 341 -6.75 8.23 13.05
N HIS A 342 -6.82 8.93 11.91
CA HIS A 342 -7.34 8.43 10.64
C HIS A 342 -6.32 8.42 9.50
N VAL A 343 -5.03 8.54 9.81
CA VAL A 343 -3.93 8.47 8.84
C VAL A 343 -2.85 7.50 9.32
N GLY A 344 -2.29 6.74 8.38
CA GLY A 344 -1.18 5.81 8.63
C GLY A 344 -0.32 5.63 7.38
N ILE A 345 0.45 4.55 7.34
CA ILE A 345 1.43 4.28 6.29
C ILE A 345 1.14 2.94 5.61
N GLY A 346 1.16 2.93 4.28
CA GLY A 346 1.07 1.75 3.43
C GLY A 346 1.93 1.96 2.19
N CYS A 347 3.23 1.68 2.30
CA CYS A 347 4.26 2.13 1.35
C CYS A 347 4.07 1.61 -0.07
N ASP A 348 3.36 0.51 -0.26
CA ASP A 348 3.20 -0.15 -1.56
C ASP A 348 4.57 -0.64 -2.11
N PHE A 349 5.44 -1.08 -1.21
CA PHE A 349 6.72 -1.68 -1.61
C PHE A 349 6.47 -2.92 -2.48
N ASP A 350 7.32 -3.08 -3.47
CA ASP A 350 7.27 -4.12 -4.50
C ASP A 350 6.07 -4.01 -5.48
N GLY A 351 5.03 -3.21 -5.17
CA GLY A 351 3.90 -2.87 -6.05
C GLY A 351 4.12 -1.59 -6.87
N GLY A 352 5.11 -0.80 -6.50
CA GLY A 352 5.45 0.45 -7.20
C GLY A 352 5.98 1.54 -6.26
N GLY A 353 5.74 1.39 -4.98
CA GLY A 353 6.17 2.31 -3.94
C GLY A 353 7.69 2.36 -3.77
N GLY A 354 8.14 3.44 -3.15
CA GLY A 354 9.54 3.76 -2.91
C GLY A 354 9.94 5.06 -3.57
N ILE A 355 10.29 6.04 -2.75
CA ILE A 355 10.62 7.42 -3.10
C ILE A 355 11.98 7.80 -2.52
N GLU A 356 12.50 8.97 -2.88
CA GLU A 356 13.73 9.47 -2.26
C GLU A 356 13.52 9.72 -0.76
N GLY A 357 14.34 9.09 0.07
CA GLY A 357 14.26 9.11 1.52
C GLY A 357 13.43 7.98 2.14
N VAL A 358 12.60 7.26 1.36
CA VAL A 358 11.89 6.04 1.76
C VAL A 358 11.84 5.10 0.55
N PHE A 359 13.01 4.57 0.18
CA PHE A 359 13.13 3.73 -1.02
C PHE A 359 12.76 2.27 -0.73
N ASP A 360 13.12 1.76 0.44
CA ASP A 360 12.83 0.39 0.88
C ASP A 360 12.52 0.35 2.39
N ALA A 361 12.21 -0.83 2.92
CA ALA A 361 11.79 -1.00 4.30
C ALA A 361 12.85 -0.58 5.35
N SER A 362 14.13 -0.48 4.98
CA SER A 362 15.19 -0.02 5.90
C SER A 362 15.15 1.50 6.15
N GLU A 363 14.39 2.25 5.34
CA GLU A 363 14.32 3.70 5.38
C GLU A 363 13.00 4.26 5.94
N VAL A 364 12.06 3.40 6.39
CA VAL A 364 10.73 3.86 6.86
C VAL A 364 10.79 4.82 8.05
N MET A 365 11.87 4.76 8.85
CA MET A 365 12.10 5.70 9.96
C MET A 365 12.21 7.16 9.46
N ASN A 366 12.63 7.38 8.22
CA ASN A 366 12.77 8.73 7.66
C ASN A 366 11.42 9.46 7.58
N ILE A 367 10.30 8.74 7.55
CA ILE A 367 8.96 9.33 7.66
C ILE A 367 8.80 9.98 9.03
N THR A 368 9.17 9.29 10.10
CA THR A 368 9.10 9.82 11.46
C THR A 368 10.07 10.99 11.68
N ILE A 369 11.22 10.98 11.01
CA ILE A 369 12.19 12.08 11.08
C ILE A 369 11.64 13.33 10.38
N GLU A 370 10.93 13.17 9.26
CA GLU A 370 10.35 14.28 8.50
C GLU A 370 9.15 14.91 9.22
N LEU A 371 8.30 14.11 9.89
CA LEU A 371 7.15 14.56 10.69
C LEU A 371 7.56 15.17 12.03
#